data_4843b9d5ecbf9d2d76752ba6573e2893
#
_entry.id   4843b9d5ecbf9d2d76752ba6573e2893
#
_cell.length_a   1.000
_cell.length_b   1.000
_cell.length_c   1.000
_cell.angle_alpha   90.00
_cell.angle_beta   90.00
_cell.angle_gamma   90.00
#
_symmetry.space_group_name_H-M   'P 1'
#
loop_
_entity.id
_entity.type
_entity.pdbx_description
1 polymer ?
#
loop_
_entity_poly.entity_id
_entity_poly.type
_entity_poly.pdbx_seq_one_letter_code
_entity_poly.pdbx_strand_id
1 'polypeptide(L)'
;MSIQNDVSEAEWQARVQLAACFRLLDFYGMSDHTSSHAGVRVPGEPDYFLVNPFGWLFDEITASSLVKIDLDGKILGDGKINPSAYTIHGAVLAVREDVNCSIHTHTRANVAVASMAS
;
A
#
# COMPACT_ATOMS: atom_id res chain seq x y z
N MET A 1 12.01 -8.70 -12.24
CA MET A 1 12.06 -10.16 -11.96
C MET A 1 10.86 -10.49 -11.07
N SER A 2 10.21 -11.63 -11.27
CA SER A 2 9.07 -12.04 -10.42
C SER A 2 9.58 -12.66 -9.13
N ILE A 3 8.98 -12.27 -8.00
CA ILE A 3 9.25 -12.84 -6.67
C ILE A 3 8.18 -13.86 -6.27
N GLN A 4 7.34 -14.29 -7.21
CA GLN A 4 6.21 -15.18 -6.93
C GLN A 4 6.60 -16.47 -6.19
N ASN A 5 7.74 -17.03 -6.53
CA ASN A 5 8.22 -18.28 -5.92
C ASN A 5 8.96 -18.06 -4.58
N ASP A 6 9.20 -16.80 -4.19
CA ASP A 6 9.97 -16.44 -3.00
C ASP A 6 9.08 -16.04 -1.82
N VAL A 7 7.77 -15.96 -2.03
CA VAL A 7 6.76 -15.56 -1.04
C VAL A 7 5.67 -16.63 -0.91
N SER A 8 4.90 -16.59 0.18
CA SER A 8 3.75 -17.48 0.33
C SER A 8 2.68 -17.19 -0.73
N GLU A 9 1.87 -18.19 -1.07
CA GLU A 9 0.74 -18.01 -1.99
C GLU A 9 -0.23 -16.92 -1.49
N ALA A 10 -0.47 -16.87 -0.18
CA ALA A 10 -1.34 -15.85 0.42
C ALA A 10 -0.76 -14.43 0.27
N GLU A 11 0.54 -14.27 0.48
CA GLU A 11 1.22 -13.00 0.22
C GLU A 11 1.17 -12.64 -1.27
N TRP A 12 1.42 -13.61 -2.16
CA TRP A 12 1.37 -13.35 -3.60
C TRP A 12 -0.01 -12.88 -4.04
N GLN A 13 -1.08 -13.50 -3.57
CA GLN A 13 -2.46 -13.06 -3.86
C GLN A 13 -2.73 -11.63 -3.33
N ALA A 14 -2.27 -11.31 -2.14
CA ALA A 14 -2.39 -9.95 -1.61
C ALA A 14 -1.62 -8.93 -2.47
N ARG A 15 -0.44 -9.28 -2.97
CA ARG A 15 0.34 -8.46 -3.90
C ARG A 15 -0.39 -8.22 -5.22
N VAL A 16 -0.97 -9.26 -5.81
CA VAL A 16 -1.76 -9.15 -7.04
C VAL A 16 -2.97 -8.25 -6.85
N GLN A 17 -3.71 -8.42 -5.76
CA GLN A 17 -4.88 -7.61 -5.44
C GLN A 17 -4.51 -6.14 -5.20
N LEU A 18 -3.43 -5.86 -4.47
CA LEU A 18 -2.98 -4.49 -4.22
C LEU A 18 -2.48 -3.83 -5.51
N ALA A 19 -1.75 -4.53 -6.34
CA ALA A 19 -1.33 -4.01 -7.65
C ALA A 19 -2.54 -3.69 -8.55
N ALA A 20 -3.55 -4.56 -8.56
CA ALA A 20 -4.82 -4.31 -9.26
C ALA A 20 -5.56 -3.08 -8.69
N CYS A 21 -5.55 -2.88 -7.38
CA CYS A 21 -6.10 -1.70 -6.73
C CYS A 21 -5.43 -0.41 -7.24
N PHE A 22 -4.10 -0.36 -7.32
CA PHE A 22 -3.38 0.79 -7.87
C PHE A 22 -3.75 1.07 -9.33
N ARG A 23 -3.88 0.03 -10.15
CA ARG A 23 -4.32 0.15 -11.54
C ARG A 23 -5.74 0.73 -11.65
N LEU A 24 -6.66 0.30 -10.78
CA LEU A 24 -8.02 0.82 -10.72
C LEU A 24 -8.05 2.27 -10.25
N LEU A 25 -7.26 2.63 -9.24
CA LEU A 25 -7.15 4.01 -8.76
C LEU A 25 -6.63 4.93 -9.87
N ASP A 26 -5.67 4.49 -10.67
CA ASP A 26 -5.19 5.23 -11.82
C ASP A 26 -6.27 5.34 -12.90
N PHE A 27 -6.90 4.24 -13.25
CA PHE A 27 -7.99 4.20 -14.26
C PHE A 27 -9.13 5.16 -13.93
N TYR A 28 -9.49 5.31 -12.65
CA TYR A 28 -10.52 6.24 -12.20
C TYR A 28 -10.01 7.66 -11.91
N GLY A 29 -8.77 7.97 -12.25
CA GLY A 29 -8.20 9.31 -12.05
C GLY A 29 -8.00 9.69 -10.58
N MET A 30 -7.78 8.71 -9.71
CA MET A 30 -7.58 8.92 -8.27
C MET A 30 -6.10 8.94 -7.88
N SER A 31 -5.18 8.82 -8.83
CA SER A 31 -3.74 8.97 -8.61
C SER A 31 -3.36 10.45 -8.47
N ASP A 32 -2.29 10.73 -7.74
CA ASP A 32 -1.68 12.06 -7.63
C ASP A 32 -0.16 11.89 -7.71
N HIS A 33 0.33 11.67 -8.93
CA HIS A 33 1.73 11.35 -9.21
C HIS A 33 2.26 10.28 -8.24
N THR A 34 3.24 10.62 -7.42
CA THR A 34 3.86 9.71 -6.44
C THR A 34 3.43 10.01 -4.99
N SER A 35 2.42 10.86 -4.81
CA SER A 35 2.02 11.37 -3.48
C SER A 35 0.95 10.52 -2.80
N SER A 36 0.21 9.72 -3.56
CA SER A 36 -0.80 8.80 -3.02
C SER A 36 -0.21 7.41 -2.78
N HIS A 37 -0.80 6.68 -1.84
CA HIS A 37 -0.32 5.36 -1.45
C HIS A 37 -1.43 4.49 -0.87
N ALA A 38 -1.21 3.19 -0.85
CA ALA A 38 -2.08 2.22 -0.20
C ALA A 38 -1.26 1.13 0.46
N GLY A 39 -1.77 0.60 1.56
CA GLY A 39 -1.14 -0.49 2.28
C GLY A 39 -2.11 -1.63 2.56
N VAL A 40 -1.63 -2.86 2.49
CA VAL A 40 -2.39 -4.06 2.83
C VAL A 40 -1.57 -4.96 3.76
N ARG A 41 -2.20 -5.43 4.84
CA ARG A 41 -1.59 -6.40 5.76
C ARG A 41 -1.28 -7.71 5.03
N VAL A 42 -0.13 -8.31 5.32
CA VAL A 42 0.23 -9.60 4.75
C VAL A 42 -0.60 -10.69 5.42
N PRO A 43 -1.38 -11.48 4.66
CA PRO A 43 -2.17 -12.55 5.26
C PRO A 43 -1.30 -13.58 5.98
N GLY A 44 -1.65 -13.90 7.23
CA GLY A 44 -0.88 -14.81 8.08
C GLY A 44 0.36 -14.22 8.76
N GLU A 45 0.70 -12.96 8.43
CA GLU A 45 1.84 -12.24 9.00
C GLU A 45 1.38 -10.86 9.49
N PRO A 46 0.70 -10.76 10.64
CA PRO A 46 0.00 -9.55 11.07
C PRO A 46 0.91 -8.34 11.31
N ASP A 47 2.19 -8.58 11.56
CA ASP A 47 3.19 -7.53 11.82
C ASP A 47 3.80 -6.96 10.52
N TYR A 48 3.39 -7.47 9.35
CA TYR A 48 3.92 -7.03 8.07
C TYR A 48 2.81 -6.51 7.16
N PHE A 49 3.16 -5.54 6.32
CA PHE A 49 2.27 -5.03 5.29
C PHE A 49 3.01 -4.66 4.01
N LEU A 50 2.26 -4.60 2.92
CA LEU A 50 2.73 -4.25 1.59
C LEU A 50 2.33 -2.82 1.28
N VAL A 51 3.23 -2.08 0.65
CA VAL A 51 2.98 -0.72 0.13
C VAL A 51 3.59 -0.55 -1.27
N ASN A 52 3.18 0.51 -1.96
CA ASN A 52 3.79 0.85 -3.25
C ASN A 52 5.23 1.36 -3.09
N PRO A 53 6.11 1.08 -4.06
CA PRO A 53 7.44 1.64 -4.10
C PRO A 53 7.39 3.16 -4.27
N PHE A 54 8.29 3.88 -3.60
CA PHE A 54 8.42 5.32 -3.73
C PHE A 54 8.92 5.72 -5.11
N GLY A 55 8.27 6.72 -5.69
CA GLY A 55 8.66 7.29 -6.98
C GLY A 55 8.08 6.58 -8.21
N TRP A 56 7.23 5.57 -8.01
CA TRP A 56 6.53 4.88 -9.08
C TRP A 56 5.11 5.44 -9.27
N LEU A 57 4.69 5.57 -10.51
CA LEU A 57 3.30 5.89 -10.85
C LEU A 57 2.42 4.65 -10.63
N PHE A 58 1.13 4.86 -10.39
CA PHE A 58 0.21 3.77 -10.08
C PHE A 58 0.05 2.75 -11.22
N ASP A 59 0.14 3.20 -12.47
CA ASP A 59 0.10 2.33 -13.66
C ASP A 59 1.38 1.51 -13.87
N GLU A 60 2.48 1.88 -13.21
CA GLU A 60 3.76 1.14 -13.25
C GLU A 60 3.82 0.01 -12.21
N ILE A 61 2.97 0.07 -11.16
CA ILE A 61 3.03 -0.85 -10.02
C ILE A 61 2.63 -2.27 -10.44
N THR A 62 3.45 -3.23 -10.05
CA THR A 62 3.22 -4.67 -10.24
C THR A 62 3.23 -5.40 -8.91
N ALA A 63 2.72 -6.63 -8.87
CA ALA A 63 2.77 -7.47 -7.67
C ALA A 63 4.21 -7.65 -7.14
N SER A 64 5.18 -7.77 -8.04
CA SER A 64 6.60 -7.93 -7.69
C SER A 64 7.29 -6.64 -7.23
N SER A 65 6.77 -5.47 -7.62
CA SER A 65 7.36 -4.19 -7.24
C SER A 65 6.95 -3.70 -5.86
N LEU A 66 5.88 -4.27 -5.29
CA LEU A 66 5.40 -3.89 -3.95
C LEU A 66 6.44 -4.21 -2.88
N VAL A 67 6.59 -3.29 -1.95
CA VAL A 67 7.57 -3.38 -0.86
C VAL A 67 6.91 -3.93 0.39
N LYS A 68 7.53 -4.92 1.03
CA LYS A 68 7.11 -5.48 2.31
C LYS A 68 7.85 -4.77 3.43
N ILE A 69 7.12 -4.29 4.42
CA ILE A 69 7.67 -3.63 5.60
C ILE A 69 7.01 -4.15 6.87
N ASP A 70 7.69 -4.06 8.00
CA ASP A 70 7.10 -4.34 9.30
C ASP A 70 6.43 -3.08 9.90
N LEU A 71 5.74 -3.26 11.03
CA LEU A 71 5.07 -2.17 11.74
C LEU A 71 6.03 -1.14 12.35
N ASP A 72 7.31 -1.45 12.45
CA ASP A 72 8.37 -0.54 12.90
C ASP A 72 9.03 0.23 11.73
N GLY A 73 8.61 -0.04 10.49
CA GLY A 73 9.07 0.64 9.28
C GLY A 73 10.31 0.02 8.65
N LYS A 74 10.73 -1.16 9.11
CA LYS A 74 11.86 -1.87 8.51
C LYS A 74 11.43 -2.53 7.20
N ILE A 75 12.15 -2.21 6.13
CA ILE A 75 11.94 -2.81 4.81
C ILE A 75 12.52 -4.23 4.79
N LEU A 76 11.75 -5.18 4.29
CA LEU A 76 12.19 -6.53 4.01
C LEU A 76 12.48 -6.68 2.52
N GLY A 77 13.74 -6.90 2.19
CA GLY A 77 14.21 -6.95 0.80
C GLY A 77 14.64 -5.59 0.27
N ASP A 78 14.57 -5.44 -1.04
CA ASP A 78 14.96 -4.23 -1.74
C ASP A 78 13.77 -3.30 -1.95
N GLY A 79 14.03 -2.01 -2.00
CA GLY A 79 13.01 -1.01 -2.31
C GLY A 79 13.15 0.25 -1.47
N LYS A 80 12.33 1.22 -1.80
CA LYS A 80 12.16 2.47 -1.04
C LYS A 80 10.68 2.75 -0.91
N ILE A 81 10.28 3.31 0.21
CA ILE A 81 8.89 3.69 0.49
C ILE A 81 8.80 5.19 0.77
N ASN A 82 7.62 5.74 0.56
CA ASN A 82 7.31 7.07 1.06
C ASN A 82 7.20 7.02 2.60
N PRO A 83 7.94 7.85 3.35
CA PRO A 83 7.81 7.90 4.81
C PRO A 83 6.37 8.13 5.29
N SER A 84 5.57 8.92 4.55
CA SER A 84 4.15 9.13 4.87
C SER A 84 3.33 7.84 4.76
N ALA A 85 3.64 6.96 3.80
CA ALA A 85 2.97 5.67 3.65
C ALA A 85 3.18 4.79 4.89
N TYR A 86 4.42 4.70 5.36
CA TYR A 86 4.71 4.00 6.61
C TYR A 86 3.95 4.60 7.79
N THR A 87 4.06 5.92 7.98
CA THR A 87 3.47 6.60 9.14
C THR A 87 1.95 6.41 9.18
N ILE A 88 1.26 6.59 8.06
CA ILE A 88 -0.21 6.51 8.00
C ILE A 88 -0.67 5.06 8.08
N HIS A 89 -0.19 4.20 7.16
CA HIS A 89 -0.67 2.81 7.09
C HIS A 89 -0.19 1.99 8.29
N GLY A 90 1.06 2.18 8.72
CA GLY A 90 1.61 1.50 9.89
C GLY A 90 0.81 1.84 11.15
N ALA A 91 0.49 3.12 11.39
CA ALA A 91 -0.29 3.54 12.55
C ALA A 91 -1.71 2.94 12.54
N VAL A 92 -2.39 2.96 11.39
CA VAL A 92 -3.74 2.36 11.27
C VAL A 92 -3.69 0.86 11.52
N LEU A 93 -2.78 0.15 10.86
CA LEU A 93 -2.66 -1.29 10.95
C LEU A 93 -2.18 -1.77 12.34
N ALA A 94 -1.38 -0.96 13.05
CA ALA A 94 -0.93 -1.29 14.40
C ALA A 94 -2.06 -1.25 15.44
N VAL A 95 -3.04 -0.33 15.29
CA VAL A 95 -4.11 -0.12 16.28
C VAL A 95 -5.45 -0.74 15.88
N ARG A 96 -5.61 -1.15 14.62
CA ARG A 96 -6.86 -1.68 14.07
C ARG A 96 -6.62 -3.08 13.51
N GLU A 97 -6.71 -4.08 14.39
CA GLU A 97 -6.55 -5.50 14.00
C GLU A 97 -7.64 -5.97 13.01
N ASP A 98 -8.79 -5.32 13.03
CA ASP A 98 -9.93 -5.58 12.13
C ASP A 98 -9.74 -4.96 10.74
N VAL A 99 -8.75 -4.08 10.54
CA VAL A 99 -8.44 -3.44 9.26
C VAL A 99 -7.28 -4.15 8.58
N ASN A 100 -7.51 -4.59 7.33
CA ASN A 100 -6.50 -5.26 6.53
C ASN A 100 -5.92 -4.40 5.40
N CYS A 101 -6.63 -3.31 5.02
CA CYS A 101 -6.18 -2.40 3.96
C CYS A 101 -6.54 -0.97 4.32
N SER A 102 -5.66 -0.04 3.96
CA SER A 102 -5.94 1.39 4.02
C SER A 102 -5.42 2.07 2.76
N ILE A 103 -6.18 3.06 2.27
CA ILE A 103 -5.88 3.78 1.03
C ILE A 103 -5.87 5.27 1.32
N HIS A 104 -4.81 5.94 0.88
CA HIS A 104 -4.64 7.38 0.97
C HIS A 104 -4.65 7.99 -0.44
N THR A 105 -5.65 8.83 -0.72
CA THR A 105 -5.79 9.54 -1.99
C THR A 105 -6.07 11.02 -1.75
N HIS A 106 -5.82 11.84 -2.78
CA HIS A 106 -6.08 13.29 -2.75
C HIS A 106 -7.24 13.70 -3.66
N THR A 107 -8.20 12.80 -3.87
CA THR A 107 -9.41 13.14 -4.66
C THR A 107 -10.18 14.26 -3.98
N ARG A 108 -10.88 15.09 -4.77
CA ARG A 108 -11.67 16.21 -4.23
C ARG A 108 -12.68 15.78 -3.17
N ALA A 109 -13.37 14.65 -3.42
CA ALA A 109 -14.34 14.10 -2.47
C ALA A 109 -13.68 13.64 -1.16
N ASN A 110 -12.56 12.92 -1.27
CA ASN A 110 -11.83 12.44 -0.10
C ASN A 110 -11.27 13.60 0.75
N VAL A 111 -10.65 14.58 0.09
CA VAL A 111 -10.13 15.78 0.76
C VAL A 111 -11.27 16.57 1.40
N ALA A 112 -12.41 16.72 0.73
CA ALA A 112 -13.56 17.42 1.29
C ALA A 112 -14.06 16.77 2.58
N VAL A 113 -14.24 15.44 2.57
CA VAL A 113 -14.67 14.69 3.76
C VAL A 113 -13.63 14.76 4.87
N ALA A 114 -12.34 14.59 4.54
CA ALA A 114 -11.26 14.64 5.53
C ALA A 114 -11.10 16.03 6.18
N SER A 115 -11.55 17.09 5.51
CA SER A 115 -11.47 18.48 5.98
C SER A 115 -12.73 18.95 6.72
N MET A 116 -13.75 18.11 6.83
CA MET A 116 -14.96 18.45 7.58
C MET A 116 -14.66 18.52 9.07
N ALA A 117 -15.18 19.56 9.72
CA ALA A 117 -15.18 19.63 11.19
C ALA A 117 -16.12 18.56 11.75
N SER A 118 -15.65 17.82 12.71
CA SER A 118 -16.45 16.81 13.44
C SER A 118 -17.39 17.47 14.44
#